data_142b582da2ed89b07b710063617e0fd0
#
_entry.id   142b582da2ed89b07b710063617e0fd0
#
_cell.length_a   1.000
_cell.length_b   1.000
_cell.length_c   1.000
_cell.angle_alpha   90.00
_cell.angle_beta   90.00
_cell.angle_gamma   90.00
#
_symmetry.space_group_name_H-M   'P 1'
#
loop_
_entity.id
_entity.type
_entity.pdbx_description
1 polymer ?
#
loop_
_entity_poly.entity_id
_entity_poly.type
_entity_poly.pdbx_seq_one_letter_code
_entity_poly.pdbx_strand_id
1 'polypeptide(L)'
;VSVFSARGDAVTAFDHQSLDISDEAAVRAAVESQMPDALINCAAWTDVDGCESDPGRATCANAIGPELLASACRRVGALLITISTDYVFDGEKVGFYTQKDQPNPQSVYATSKLDGERRAQNSWARTIVARSGYIFGAGGTNFLSTLIDRARLGQHLKVINDMCGTPTYAPHLAARLHRLAQLDLPGLYHIVNSGPGASFSEFAEYACELTAFDPQLLQVVSLDSLSRPARRPKNSRLRCLLSEAIGLEPMPFWREALREFVAQIPPATRSQAS
;
A
#
# COMPACT_ATOMS: atom_id res chain seq x y z
N VAL A 1 4.35 -10.87 -6.95
CA VAL A 1 4.76 -12.11 -7.64
C VAL A 1 6.18 -11.95 -8.19
N SER A 2 6.42 -11.08 -9.21
CA SER A 2 7.70 -11.00 -9.94
C SER A 2 8.94 -10.91 -9.05
N VAL A 3 8.92 -10.09 -7.99
CA VAL A 3 10.06 -9.91 -7.07
C VAL A 3 10.41 -11.19 -6.32
N PHE A 4 9.43 -11.96 -5.89
CA PHE A 4 9.63 -13.24 -5.20
C PHE A 4 10.12 -14.31 -6.18
N SER A 5 9.46 -14.48 -7.33
CA SER A 5 9.89 -15.44 -8.35
C SER A 5 11.31 -15.17 -8.86
N ALA A 6 11.70 -13.89 -9.04
CA ALA A 6 13.06 -13.52 -9.43
C ALA A 6 14.13 -13.87 -8.37
N ARG A 7 13.72 -14.16 -7.15
CA ARG A 7 14.58 -14.61 -6.04
C ARG A 7 14.56 -16.10 -5.79
N GLY A 8 13.86 -16.85 -6.66
CA GLY A 8 13.81 -18.30 -6.63
C GLY A 8 12.68 -18.89 -5.78
N ASP A 9 11.75 -18.06 -5.27
CA ASP A 9 10.61 -18.58 -4.52
C ASP A 9 9.58 -19.22 -5.46
N ALA A 10 8.96 -20.31 -5.03
CA ALA A 10 7.76 -20.87 -5.65
C ALA A 10 6.56 -20.02 -5.22
N VAL A 11 5.92 -19.34 -6.17
CA VAL A 11 4.83 -18.42 -5.88
C VAL A 11 3.52 -18.89 -6.51
N THR A 12 2.51 -19.17 -5.69
CA THR A 12 1.13 -19.33 -6.11
C THR A 12 0.38 -18.02 -5.86
N ALA A 13 -0.22 -17.46 -6.90
CA ALA A 13 -0.94 -16.17 -6.80
C ALA A 13 -2.44 -16.41 -6.97
N PHE A 14 -3.22 -15.76 -6.12
CA PHE A 14 -4.68 -15.71 -6.20
C PHE A 14 -5.13 -14.27 -6.39
N ASP A 15 -6.23 -14.10 -7.11
CA ASP A 15 -6.98 -12.85 -7.21
C ASP A 15 -8.39 -13.04 -6.64
N HIS A 16 -9.20 -11.97 -6.64
CA HIS A 16 -10.55 -12.01 -6.08
C HIS A 16 -11.52 -12.92 -6.86
N GLN A 17 -11.18 -13.35 -8.07
CA GLN A 17 -12.00 -14.29 -8.85
C GLN A 17 -11.67 -15.73 -8.49
N SER A 18 -10.41 -16.00 -8.14
CA SER A 18 -9.91 -17.33 -7.79
C SER A 18 -9.98 -17.63 -6.30
N LEU A 19 -9.98 -16.60 -5.42
CA LEU A 19 -10.10 -16.76 -3.97
C LEU A 19 -10.73 -15.52 -3.31
N ASP A 20 -11.96 -15.66 -2.82
CA ASP A 20 -12.55 -14.68 -1.91
C ASP A 20 -12.01 -14.91 -0.50
N ILE A 21 -11.23 -13.95 0.00
CA ILE A 21 -10.62 -14.06 1.35
C ILE A 21 -11.64 -13.96 2.48
N SER A 22 -12.90 -13.59 2.22
CA SER A 22 -14.00 -13.58 3.19
C SER A 22 -14.74 -14.94 3.27
N ASP A 23 -14.43 -15.89 2.40
CA ASP A 23 -14.93 -17.27 2.44
C ASP A 23 -13.97 -18.15 3.24
N GLU A 24 -14.36 -18.49 4.47
CA GLU A 24 -13.56 -19.31 5.39
C GLU A 24 -13.21 -20.68 4.80
N ALA A 25 -14.18 -21.34 4.12
CA ALA A 25 -13.96 -22.66 3.59
C ALA A 25 -12.98 -22.63 2.40
N ALA A 26 -13.13 -21.65 1.51
CA ALA A 26 -12.24 -21.44 0.37
C ALA A 26 -10.82 -21.08 0.83
N VAL A 27 -10.68 -20.17 1.77
CA VAL A 27 -9.37 -19.77 2.36
C VAL A 27 -8.67 -20.97 2.98
N ARG A 28 -9.37 -21.73 3.82
CA ARG A 28 -8.82 -22.91 4.44
C ARG A 28 -8.35 -23.94 3.42
N ALA A 29 -9.20 -24.28 2.45
CA ALA A 29 -8.86 -25.26 1.40
C ALA A 29 -7.65 -24.81 0.58
N ALA A 30 -7.58 -23.53 0.20
CA ALA A 30 -6.46 -22.98 -0.54
C ALA A 30 -5.15 -23.08 0.24
N VAL A 31 -5.14 -22.64 1.51
CA VAL A 31 -3.92 -22.64 2.34
C VAL A 31 -3.48 -24.08 2.67
N GLU A 32 -4.41 -24.96 3.03
CA GLU A 32 -4.10 -26.38 3.35
C GLU A 32 -3.59 -27.15 2.10
N SER A 33 -4.08 -26.81 0.89
CA SER A 33 -3.60 -27.46 -0.33
C SER A 33 -2.21 -26.98 -0.77
N GLN A 34 -1.88 -25.70 -0.53
CA GLN A 34 -0.61 -25.11 -0.93
C GLN A 34 0.50 -25.33 0.10
N MET A 35 0.15 -25.51 1.38
CA MET A 35 1.13 -25.66 2.49
C MET A 35 2.28 -24.63 2.41
N PRO A 36 2.00 -23.32 2.30
CA PRO A 36 3.03 -22.33 2.06
C PRO A 36 3.91 -22.11 3.31
N ASP A 37 5.17 -21.72 3.11
CA ASP A 37 6.03 -21.21 4.19
C ASP A 37 5.57 -19.82 4.66
N ALA A 38 5.09 -19.01 3.72
CA ALA A 38 4.57 -17.68 3.98
C ALA A 38 3.38 -17.34 3.07
N LEU A 39 2.37 -16.68 3.62
CA LEU A 39 1.24 -16.11 2.92
C LEU A 39 1.32 -14.59 2.96
N ILE A 40 1.24 -13.93 1.80
CA ILE A 40 1.24 -12.47 1.70
C ILE A 40 -0.13 -12.00 1.25
N ASN A 41 -0.84 -11.35 2.16
CA ASN A 41 -2.15 -10.78 1.90
C ASN A 41 -2.02 -9.34 1.38
N CYS A 42 -2.25 -9.15 0.08
CA CYS A 42 -2.40 -7.86 -0.58
C CYS A 42 -3.86 -7.52 -0.88
N ALA A 43 -4.79 -8.45 -0.62
CA ALA A 43 -6.20 -8.24 -0.89
C ALA A 43 -6.81 -7.28 0.14
N ALA A 44 -7.58 -6.32 -0.35
CA ALA A 44 -8.36 -5.38 0.44
C ALA A 44 -9.37 -4.66 -0.45
N TRP A 45 -10.46 -4.20 0.11
CA TRP A 45 -11.29 -3.21 -0.55
C TRP A 45 -10.77 -1.80 -0.25
N THR A 46 -10.12 -1.19 -1.25
CA THR A 46 -9.35 0.07 -1.12
C THR A 46 -10.07 1.30 -1.65
N ASP A 47 -11.32 1.16 -2.10
CA ASP A 47 -12.17 2.29 -2.42
C ASP A 47 -12.61 2.99 -1.13
N VAL A 48 -11.82 4.01 -0.74
CA VAL A 48 -11.98 4.71 0.53
C VAL A 48 -13.36 5.38 0.65
N ASP A 49 -13.86 5.95 -0.45
CA ASP A 49 -15.19 6.58 -0.48
C ASP A 49 -16.31 5.54 -0.56
N GLY A 50 -16.11 4.46 -1.31
CA GLY A 50 -17.05 3.34 -1.36
C GLY A 50 -17.25 2.66 -0.02
N CYS A 51 -16.21 2.57 0.81
CA CYS A 51 -16.31 2.00 2.15
C CYS A 51 -17.31 2.75 3.05
N GLU A 52 -17.45 4.08 2.89
CA GLU A 52 -18.47 4.84 3.63
C GLU A 52 -19.89 4.43 3.24
N SER A 53 -20.09 4.00 2.00
CA SER A 53 -21.41 3.58 1.49
C SER A 53 -21.76 2.14 1.88
N ASP A 54 -20.75 1.27 2.07
CA ASP A 54 -20.94 -0.14 2.43
C ASP A 54 -19.93 -0.59 3.50
N PRO A 55 -20.15 -0.21 4.77
CA PRO A 55 -19.29 -0.61 5.88
C PRO A 55 -19.25 -2.13 6.10
N GLY A 56 -20.31 -2.84 5.74
CA GLY A 56 -20.39 -4.29 5.86
C GLY A 56 -19.37 -4.97 4.94
N ARG A 57 -19.33 -4.59 3.67
CA ARG A 57 -18.33 -5.07 2.71
C ARG A 57 -16.91 -4.68 3.12
N ALA A 58 -16.71 -3.46 3.62
CA ALA A 58 -15.40 -3.02 4.12
C ALA A 58 -14.93 -3.93 5.27
N THR A 59 -15.82 -4.26 6.22
CA THR A 59 -15.51 -5.16 7.33
C THR A 59 -15.20 -6.58 6.84
N CYS A 60 -15.99 -7.14 5.93
CA CYS A 60 -15.73 -8.46 5.38
C CYS A 60 -14.36 -8.56 4.70
N ALA A 61 -14.05 -7.64 3.78
CA ALA A 61 -12.81 -7.69 3.02
C ALA A 61 -11.58 -7.29 3.86
N ASN A 62 -11.70 -6.23 4.70
CA ASN A 62 -10.55 -5.61 5.33
C ASN A 62 -10.29 -6.08 6.76
N ALA A 63 -11.29 -6.69 7.43
CA ALA A 63 -11.16 -7.17 8.80
C ALA A 63 -11.31 -8.69 8.90
N ILE A 64 -12.43 -9.25 8.43
CA ILE A 64 -12.68 -10.70 8.50
C ILE A 64 -11.72 -11.47 7.61
N GLY A 65 -11.48 -11.02 6.36
CA GLY A 65 -10.56 -11.69 5.45
C GLY A 65 -9.15 -11.91 6.06
N PRO A 66 -8.47 -10.88 6.59
CA PRO A 66 -7.19 -11.05 7.28
C PRO A 66 -7.24 -11.99 8.49
N GLU A 67 -8.34 -12.01 9.25
CA GLU A 67 -8.55 -12.95 10.36
C GLU A 67 -8.60 -14.40 9.89
N LEU A 68 -9.37 -14.67 8.82
CA LEU A 68 -9.49 -16.01 8.24
C LEU A 68 -8.17 -16.50 7.67
N LEU A 69 -7.42 -15.64 6.98
CA LEU A 69 -6.07 -15.95 6.48
C LEU A 69 -5.12 -16.26 7.64
N ALA A 70 -5.16 -15.49 8.73
CA ALA A 70 -4.35 -15.74 9.92
C ALA A 70 -4.70 -17.10 10.56
N SER A 71 -5.99 -17.40 10.67
CA SER A 71 -6.47 -18.67 11.21
C SER A 71 -6.02 -19.87 10.34
N ALA A 72 -6.08 -19.73 9.02
CA ALA A 72 -5.61 -20.76 8.10
C ALA A 72 -4.08 -20.92 8.17
N CYS A 73 -3.31 -19.84 8.20
CA CYS A 73 -1.86 -19.87 8.38
C CYS A 73 -1.46 -20.58 9.69
N ARG A 74 -2.18 -20.32 10.79
CA ARG A 74 -1.95 -21.00 12.07
C ARG A 74 -2.08 -22.53 11.95
N ARG A 75 -3.03 -23.04 11.16
CA ARG A 75 -3.26 -24.47 10.98
C ARG A 75 -2.10 -25.20 10.31
N VAL A 76 -1.42 -24.52 9.37
CA VAL A 76 -0.29 -25.08 8.61
C VAL A 76 1.07 -24.57 9.09
N GLY A 77 1.09 -23.67 10.08
CA GLY A 77 2.32 -23.09 10.61
C GLY A 77 2.97 -22.02 9.71
N ALA A 78 2.26 -21.51 8.69
CA ALA A 78 2.77 -20.50 7.76
C ALA A 78 2.93 -19.13 8.42
N LEU A 79 3.92 -18.34 7.97
CA LEU A 79 4.00 -16.91 8.30
C LEU A 79 2.89 -16.17 7.55
N LEU A 80 2.15 -15.30 8.22
CA LEU A 80 1.26 -14.35 7.56
C LEU A 80 1.92 -12.97 7.48
N ILE A 81 1.93 -12.36 6.30
CA ILE A 81 2.23 -10.94 6.11
C ILE A 81 0.97 -10.27 5.54
N THR A 82 0.36 -9.35 6.27
CA THR A 82 -0.82 -8.62 5.80
C THR A 82 -0.52 -7.14 5.59
N ILE A 83 -0.86 -6.63 4.39
CA ILE A 83 -0.68 -5.22 4.07
C ILE A 83 -1.79 -4.40 4.74
N SER A 84 -1.37 -3.35 5.45
CA SER A 84 -2.24 -2.35 6.05
C SER A 84 -1.94 -0.95 5.49
N THR A 85 -2.50 0.07 6.10
CA THR A 85 -2.51 1.44 5.59
C THR A 85 -1.97 2.44 6.61
N ASP A 86 -1.42 3.52 6.11
CA ASP A 86 -1.08 4.74 6.85
C ASP A 86 -2.32 5.51 7.34
N TYR A 87 -3.50 5.28 6.74
CA TYR A 87 -4.77 5.91 7.13
C TYR A 87 -5.29 5.48 8.49
N VAL A 88 -4.67 4.52 9.16
CA VAL A 88 -4.97 4.19 10.56
C VAL A 88 -4.70 5.37 11.52
N PHE A 89 -3.98 6.39 11.08
CA PHE A 89 -3.69 7.61 11.83
C PHE A 89 -4.59 8.77 11.40
N ASP A 90 -4.86 9.71 12.34
CA ASP A 90 -5.76 10.86 12.14
C ASP A 90 -5.21 11.98 11.24
N GLY A 91 -3.90 12.06 11.08
CA GLY A 91 -3.25 13.08 10.27
C GLY A 91 -2.94 14.39 10.99
N GLU A 92 -3.12 14.46 12.30
CA GLU A 92 -2.94 15.69 13.09
C GLU A 92 -1.51 15.89 13.61
N LYS A 93 -0.71 14.80 13.64
CA LYS A 93 0.67 14.86 14.10
C LYS A 93 1.56 15.61 13.13
N VAL A 94 2.45 16.45 13.65
CA VAL A 94 3.57 17.02 12.91
C VAL A 94 4.70 15.99 12.84
N GLY A 95 5.20 15.69 11.62
CA GLY A 95 6.28 14.71 11.41
C GLY A 95 5.79 13.32 11.11
N PHE A 96 6.55 12.31 11.52
CA PHE A 96 6.29 10.90 11.15
C PHE A 96 5.50 10.18 12.23
N TYR A 97 4.54 9.37 11.82
CA TYR A 97 3.92 8.37 12.68
C TYR A 97 4.84 7.15 12.81
N THR A 98 4.94 6.64 14.02
CA THR A 98 5.74 5.47 14.40
C THR A 98 4.86 4.42 15.08
N GLN A 99 5.42 3.28 15.43
CA GLN A 99 4.71 2.25 16.21
C GLN A 99 4.35 2.71 17.65
N LYS A 100 4.91 3.82 18.13
CA LYS A 100 4.57 4.41 19.44
C LYS A 100 3.31 5.27 19.39
N ASP A 101 2.89 5.69 18.21
CA ASP A 101 1.70 6.51 18.04
C ASP A 101 0.44 5.64 18.05
N GLN A 102 -0.58 6.10 18.78
CA GLN A 102 -1.85 5.40 18.84
C GLN A 102 -2.64 5.62 17.55
N PRO A 103 -3.13 4.56 16.90
CA PRO A 103 -4.04 4.69 15.77
C PRO A 103 -5.35 5.40 16.16
N ASN A 104 -5.80 6.30 15.28
CA ASN A 104 -7.06 7.02 15.40
C ASN A 104 -7.70 7.19 14.01
N PRO A 105 -8.23 6.09 13.42
CA PRO A 105 -8.76 6.10 12.05
C PRO A 105 -9.97 7.01 11.92
N GLN A 106 -10.06 7.76 10.81
CA GLN A 106 -11.07 8.79 10.59
C GLN A 106 -12.07 8.42 9.47
N SER A 107 -12.02 7.19 8.94
CA SER A 107 -12.92 6.70 7.89
C SER A 107 -13.26 5.22 8.11
N VAL A 108 -14.33 4.75 7.49
CA VAL A 108 -14.74 3.33 7.51
C VAL A 108 -13.62 2.44 6.95
N TYR A 109 -13.00 2.85 5.83
CA TYR A 109 -11.83 2.15 5.29
C TYR A 109 -10.73 1.97 6.33
N ALA A 110 -10.30 3.07 6.95
CA ALA A 110 -9.20 3.05 7.91
C ALA A 110 -9.54 2.22 9.16
N THR A 111 -10.79 2.33 9.65
CA THR A 111 -11.28 1.56 10.80
C THR A 111 -11.30 0.07 10.47
N SER A 112 -11.82 -0.33 9.31
CA SER A 112 -11.86 -1.74 8.89
C SER A 112 -10.46 -2.33 8.71
N LYS A 113 -9.49 -1.55 8.18
CA LYS A 113 -8.09 -1.98 8.07
C LYS A 113 -7.45 -2.17 9.43
N LEU A 114 -7.65 -1.24 10.37
CA LEU A 114 -7.13 -1.37 11.73
C LEU A 114 -7.74 -2.55 12.48
N ASP A 115 -9.02 -2.83 12.30
CA ASP A 115 -9.68 -4.02 12.87
C ASP A 115 -9.06 -5.30 12.29
N GLY A 116 -8.76 -5.34 10.99
CA GLY A 116 -8.07 -6.46 10.35
C GLY A 116 -6.65 -6.70 10.89
N GLU A 117 -5.88 -5.65 11.17
CA GLU A 117 -4.58 -5.78 11.84
C GLU A 117 -4.71 -6.52 13.17
N ARG A 118 -5.64 -6.04 14.02
CA ARG A 118 -5.88 -6.58 15.37
C ARG A 118 -6.37 -8.01 15.33
N ARG A 119 -7.34 -8.32 14.47
CA ARG A 119 -7.90 -9.67 14.31
C ARG A 119 -6.85 -10.65 13.80
N ALA A 120 -6.06 -10.29 12.79
CA ALA A 120 -5.01 -11.14 12.27
C ALA A 120 -3.96 -11.46 13.34
N GLN A 121 -3.47 -10.47 14.09
CA GLN A 121 -2.49 -10.66 15.15
C GLN A 121 -3.05 -11.47 16.33
N ASN A 122 -4.33 -11.27 16.69
CA ASN A 122 -4.97 -12.05 17.75
C ASN A 122 -5.20 -13.52 17.33
N SER A 123 -5.46 -13.77 16.04
CA SER A 123 -5.69 -15.11 15.52
C SER A 123 -4.42 -15.93 15.34
N TRP A 124 -3.30 -15.26 15.01
CA TRP A 124 -2.02 -15.93 14.77
C TRP A 124 -0.83 -15.07 15.19
N ALA A 125 -0.06 -15.56 16.17
CA ALA A 125 1.11 -14.84 16.69
C ALA A 125 2.23 -14.66 15.63
N ARG A 126 2.34 -15.58 14.65
CA ARG A 126 3.31 -15.49 13.55
C ARG A 126 2.76 -14.63 12.40
N THR A 127 2.36 -13.40 12.75
CA THR A 127 1.78 -12.41 11.82
C THR A 127 2.64 -11.16 11.78
N ILE A 128 2.98 -10.72 10.57
CA ILE A 128 3.57 -9.42 10.25
C ILE A 128 2.46 -8.52 9.71
N VAL A 129 2.23 -7.40 10.37
CA VAL A 129 1.41 -6.31 9.84
C VAL A 129 2.32 -5.29 9.18
N ALA A 130 2.10 -5.03 7.90
CA ALA A 130 2.88 -4.11 7.09
C ALA A 130 2.05 -2.87 6.74
N ARG A 131 2.12 -1.80 7.54
CA ARG A 131 1.51 -0.52 7.21
C ARG A 131 2.34 0.17 6.14
N SER A 132 1.67 0.58 5.07
CA SER A 132 2.28 1.32 3.97
C SER A 132 1.32 2.40 3.47
N GLY A 133 1.82 3.34 2.70
CA GLY A 133 1.01 4.41 2.13
C GLY A 133 1.52 4.87 0.77
N TYR A 134 0.69 5.59 0.02
CA TYR A 134 1.05 6.18 -1.27
C TYR A 134 1.74 5.17 -2.20
N ILE A 135 1.27 3.91 -2.21
CA ILE A 135 1.86 2.83 -3.02
C ILE A 135 1.63 3.13 -4.50
N PHE A 136 2.69 3.08 -5.29
CA PHE A 136 2.66 3.28 -6.74
C PHE A 136 3.50 2.23 -7.47
N GLY A 137 3.20 2.03 -8.77
CA GLY A 137 3.92 1.08 -9.60
C GLY A 137 3.16 0.70 -10.86
N ALA A 138 3.79 -0.07 -11.73
CA ALA A 138 3.19 -0.55 -12.97
C ALA A 138 1.93 -1.37 -12.70
N GLY A 139 0.89 -1.17 -13.51
CA GLY A 139 -0.40 -1.86 -13.37
C GLY A 139 -1.29 -1.32 -12.24
N GLY A 140 -0.82 -0.34 -11.44
CA GLY A 140 -1.65 0.33 -10.44
C GLY A 140 -2.69 1.25 -11.08
N THR A 141 -3.86 1.34 -10.45
CA THR A 141 -5.00 2.17 -10.93
C THR A 141 -5.17 3.47 -10.14
N ASN A 142 -4.40 3.66 -9.06
CA ASN A 142 -4.47 4.88 -8.26
C ASN A 142 -3.80 6.08 -8.97
N PHE A 143 -4.01 7.28 -8.40
CA PHE A 143 -3.51 8.53 -8.97
C PHE A 143 -1.99 8.50 -9.24
N LEU A 144 -1.18 8.07 -8.27
CA LEU A 144 0.28 8.07 -8.39
C LEU A 144 0.78 7.12 -9.49
N SER A 145 0.13 5.97 -9.66
CA SER A 145 0.47 4.98 -10.70
C SER A 145 0.07 5.43 -12.10
N THR A 146 -1.06 6.15 -12.22
CA THR A 146 -1.64 6.55 -13.52
C THR A 146 -1.26 7.97 -13.95
N LEU A 147 -0.60 8.73 -13.09
CA LEU A 147 -0.25 10.14 -13.31
C LEU A 147 0.45 10.36 -14.66
N ILE A 148 1.46 9.56 -14.95
CA ILE A 148 2.28 9.71 -16.16
C ILE A 148 1.47 9.42 -17.43
N ASP A 149 0.67 8.35 -17.42
CA ASP A 149 -0.17 8.01 -18.57
C ASP A 149 -1.25 9.07 -18.83
N ARG A 150 -1.82 9.62 -17.77
CA ARG A 150 -2.81 10.70 -17.87
C ARG A 150 -2.18 12.00 -18.37
N ALA A 151 -0.96 12.33 -17.92
CA ALA A 151 -0.21 13.47 -18.42
C ALA A 151 0.16 13.31 -19.91
N ARG A 152 0.49 12.09 -20.35
CA ARG A 152 0.71 11.78 -21.78
C ARG A 152 -0.50 12.05 -22.65
N LEU A 153 -1.70 11.87 -22.11
CA LEU A 153 -2.96 12.16 -22.77
C LEU A 153 -3.34 13.66 -22.73
N GLY A 154 -2.46 14.53 -22.20
CA GLY A 154 -2.73 15.96 -22.06
C GLY A 154 -3.84 16.29 -21.06
N GLN A 155 -4.15 15.39 -20.13
CA GLN A 155 -5.20 15.61 -19.15
C GLN A 155 -4.76 16.59 -18.07
N HIS A 156 -5.60 17.56 -17.74
CA HIS A 156 -5.43 18.37 -16.54
C HIS A 156 -5.68 17.53 -15.29
N LEU A 157 -4.75 17.60 -14.33
CA LEU A 157 -4.71 16.77 -13.15
C LEU A 157 -4.81 17.61 -11.90
N LYS A 158 -5.86 17.42 -11.09
CA LYS A 158 -5.94 18.02 -9.76
C LYS A 158 -4.97 17.32 -8.83
N VAL A 159 -4.04 18.09 -8.25
CA VAL A 159 -3.00 17.60 -7.32
C VAL A 159 -3.15 18.29 -5.97
N ILE A 160 -3.25 17.50 -4.90
CA ILE A 160 -3.47 18.00 -3.55
C ILE A 160 -2.12 18.41 -2.95
N ASN A 161 -2.01 19.62 -2.42
CA ASN A 161 -0.77 20.15 -1.85
C ASN A 161 -0.69 20.09 -0.31
N ASP A 162 -1.83 19.95 0.37
CA ASP A 162 -1.94 19.97 1.84
C ASP A 162 -2.23 18.59 2.44
N MET A 163 -1.95 17.51 1.69
CA MET A 163 -1.98 16.14 2.15
C MET A 163 -0.63 15.47 1.88
N CYS A 164 0.09 15.08 2.93
CA CYS A 164 1.44 14.55 2.86
C CYS A 164 1.50 13.11 3.36
N GLY A 165 2.08 12.23 2.58
CA GLY A 165 2.34 10.83 2.91
C GLY A 165 3.77 10.41 2.54
N THR A 166 4.06 9.12 2.58
CA THR A 166 5.35 8.60 2.15
C THR A 166 5.15 7.75 0.90
N PRO A 167 5.51 8.26 -0.31
CA PRO A 167 5.40 7.48 -1.54
C PRO A 167 6.18 6.17 -1.45
N THR A 168 5.55 5.07 -1.85
CA THR A 168 6.12 3.73 -1.71
C THR A 168 6.04 2.98 -3.04
N TYR A 169 7.18 2.64 -3.60
CA TYR A 169 7.26 1.90 -4.85
C TYR A 169 6.99 0.41 -4.63
N ALA A 170 6.01 -0.15 -5.34
CA ALA A 170 5.54 -1.51 -5.12
C ALA A 170 6.65 -2.58 -5.21
N PRO A 171 7.62 -2.54 -6.14
CA PRO A 171 8.76 -3.46 -6.14
C PRO A 171 9.65 -3.34 -4.90
N HIS A 172 9.87 -2.13 -4.37
CA HIS A 172 10.64 -1.93 -3.13
C HIS A 172 9.89 -2.47 -1.92
N LEU A 173 8.57 -2.23 -1.86
CA LEU A 173 7.70 -2.84 -0.84
C LEU A 173 7.81 -4.37 -0.90
N ALA A 174 7.64 -4.97 -2.08
CA ALA A 174 7.72 -6.41 -2.27
C ALA A 174 9.10 -6.98 -1.84
N ALA A 175 10.19 -6.28 -2.17
CA ALA A 175 11.54 -6.66 -1.75
C ALA A 175 11.69 -6.64 -0.22
N ARG A 176 11.11 -5.64 0.46
CA ARG A 176 11.12 -5.56 1.92
C ARG A 176 10.25 -6.65 2.55
N LEU A 177 9.06 -6.94 1.99
CA LEU A 177 8.21 -8.04 2.45
C LEU A 177 8.92 -9.40 2.33
N HIS A 178 9.61 -9.64 1.21
CA HIS A 178 10.43 -10.83 1.02
C HIS A 178 11.51 -10.94 2.11
N ARG A 179 12.23 -9.84 2.40
CA ARG A 179 13.25 -9.84 3.45
C ARG A 179 12.66 -10.13 4.83
N LEU A 180 11.49 -9.56 5.15
CA LEU A 180 10.79 -9.84 6.41
C LEU A 180 10.30 -11.28 6.49
N ALA A 181 9.84 -11.86 5.38
CA ALA A 181 9.49 -13.28 5.31
C ALA A 181 10.68 -14.17 5.65
N GLN A 182 11.86 -13.86 5.11
CA GLN A 182 13.10 -14.61 5.41
C GLN A 182 13.56 -14.47 6.85
N LEU A 183 13.37 -13.30 7.46
CA LEU A 183 13.74 -13.06 8.86
C LEU A 183 12.78 -13.73 9.85
N ASP A 184 11.55 -13.98 9.43
CA ASP A 184 10.48 -14.55 10.26
C ASP A 184 10.36 -13.86 11.62
N LEU A 185 10.25 -12.53 11.56
CA LEU A 185 10.13 -11.68 12.75
C LEU A 185 8.72 -11.06 12.80
N PRO A 186 7.75 -11.75 13.41
CA PRO A 186 6.39 -11.22 13.60
C PRO A 186 6.38 -9.87 14.29
N GLY A 187 5.44 -9.01 13.89
CA GLY A 187 5.33 -7.68 14.47
C GLY A 187 4.64 -6.69 13.54
N LEU A 188 4.59 -5.42 13.97
CA LEU A 188 4.02 -4.33 13.22
C LEU A 188 5.13 -3.46 12.62
N TYR A 189 5.17 -3.39 11.30
CA TYR A 189 6.16 -2.63 10.55
C TYR A 189 5.50 -1.49 9.78
N HIS A 190 6.20 -0.37 9.67
CA HIS A 190 5.90 0.69 8.72
C HIS A 190 6.85 0.54 7.54
N ILE A 191 6.32 0.19 6.37
CA ILE A 191 7.15 -0.13 5.20
C ILE A 191 6.88 0.89 4.10
N VAL A 192 7.79 1.84 3.97
CA VAL A 192 7.70 2.96 3.02
C VAL A 192 9.09 3.30 2.50
N ASN A 193 9.18 3.91 1.32
CA ASN A 193 10.44 4.47 0.86
C ASN A 193 10.93 5.59 1.78
N SER A 194 12.23 5.83 1.82
CA SER A 194 12.82 6.85 2.69
C SER A 194 12.58 8.28 2.18
N GLY A 195 12.89 9.26 3.04
CA GLY A 195 12.79 10.68 2.74
C GLY A 195 11.74 11.41 3.58
N PRO A 196 11.56 12.71 3.36
CA PRO A 196 10.67 13.56 4.17
C PRO A 196 9.18 13.31 3.92
N GLY A 197 8.82 12.42 3.00
CA GLY A 197 7.48 12.29 2.45
C GLY A 197 7.27 13.25 1.29
N ALA A 198 6.05 13.27 0.76
CA ALA A 198 5.63 14.19 -0.30
C ALA A 198 4.12 14.41 -0.26
N SER A 199 3.68 15.58 -0.70
CA SER A 199 2.30 15.80 -1.13
C SER A 199 2.06 15.19 -2.53
N PHE A 200 0.80 15.12 -2.94
CA PHE A 200 0.51 14.70 -4.31
C PHE A 200 1.02 15.71 -5.34
N SER A 201 1.05 17.02 -5.01
CA SER A 201 1.63 18.04 -5.90
C SER A 201 3.14 17.86 -6.03
N GLU A 202 3.88 17.71 -4.93
CA GLU A 202 5.35 17.49 -4.98
C GLU A 202 5.73 16.20 -5.74
N PHE A 203 4.93 15.13 -5.60
CA PHE A 203 5.14 13.91 -6.35
C PHE A 203 4.90 14.13 -7.85
N ALA A 204 3.81 14.82 -8.20
CA ALA A 204 3.45 15.09 -9.59
C ALA A 204 4.42 16.06 -10.27
N GLU A 205 4.84 17.12 -9.58
CA GLU A 205 5.86 18.06 -10.06
C GLU A 205 7.17 17.33 -10.39
N TYR A 206 7.63 16.47 -9.49
CA TYR A 206 8.83 15.70 -9.74
C TYR A 206 8.67 14.67 -10.88
N ALA A 207 7.49 14.09 -11.04
CA ALA A 207 7.19 13.23 -12.19
C ALA A 207 7.22 14.02 -13.51
N CYS A 208 6.72 15.28 -13.53
CA CYS A 208 6.83 16.17 -14.70
C CYS A 208 8.29 16.49 -15.03
N GLU A 209 9.13 16.79 -14.03
CA GLU A 209 10.57 17.01 -14.24
C GLU A 209 11.26 15.80 -14.92
N LEU A 210 10.93 14.58 -14.48
CA LEU A 210 11.52 13.35 -15.02
C LEU A 210 11.05 13.01 -16.43
N THR A 211 9.85 13.42 -16.81
CA THR A 211 9.20 13.03 -18.05
C THR A 211 9.08 14.16 -19.07
N ALA A 212 9.53 15.37 -18.71
CA ALA A 212 9.40 16.59 -19.49
C ALA A 212 7.95 16.93 -19.89
N PHE A 213 6.98 16.53 -19.07
CA PHE A 213 5.58 16.97 -19.25
C PHE A 213 5.40 18.42 -18.81
N ASP A 214 4.41 19.07 -19.44
CA ASP A 214 4.06 20.44 -19.13
C ASP A 214 3.49 20.54 -17.69
N PRO A 215 4.16 21.25 -16.76
CA PRO A 215 3.63 21.47 -15.41
C PRO A 215 2.28 22.21 -15.38
N GLN A 216 1.91 22.92 -16.44
CA GLN A 216 0.60 23.58 -16.55
C GLN A 216 -0.57 22.58 -16.57
N LEU A 217 -0.32 21.31 -16.84
CA LEU A 217 -1.32 20.25 -16.68
C LEU A 217 -1.70 20.02 -15.20
N LEU A 218 -0.88 20.47 -14.24
CA LEU A 218 -1.13 20.29 -12.82
C LEU A 218 -1.95 21.45 -12.25
N GLN A 219 -3.16 21.16 -11.82
CA GLN A 219 -4.00 22.08 -11.08
C GLN A 219 -3.85 21.81 -9.58
N VAL A 220 -3.11 22.65 -8.87
CA VAL A 220 -2.93 22.54 -7.42
C VAL A 220 -4.24 22.89 -6.71
N VAL A 221 -4.66 22.01 -5.80
CA VAL A 221 -5.89 22.16 -5.01
C VAL A 221 -5.63 21.79 -3.56
N SER A 222 -6.44 22.31 -2.62
CA SER A 222 -6.44 21.81 -1.23
C SER A 222 -7.33 20.58 -1.10
N LEU A 223 -7.05 19.72 -0.12
CA LEU A 223 -7.87 18.56 0.20
C LEU A 223 -9.33 18.97 0.50
N ASP A 224 -9.49 20.05 1.26
CA ASP A 224 -10.81 20.55 1.69
C ASP A 224 -11.65 21.13 0.51
N SER A 225 -11.02 21.43 -0.63
CA SER A 225 -11.74 21.84 -1.85
C SER A 225 -12.41 20.69 -2.59
N LEU A 226 -12.09 19.45 -2.20
CA LEU A 226 -12.65 18.24 -2.81
C LEU A 226 -13.75 17.68 -1.91
N SER A 227 -15.01 17.73 -2.36
CA SER A 227 -16.10 17.07 -1.67
C SER A 227 -15.94 15.54 -1.78
N ARG A 228 -15.61 14.87 -0.68
CA ARG A 228 -15.44 13.42 -0.60
C ARG A 228 -16.18 12.86 0.60
N PRO A 229 -16.83 11.69 0.47
CA PRO A 229 -17.52 11.03 1.59
C PRO A 229 -16.60 10.70 2.75
N ALA A 230 -15.45 10.11 2.47
CA ALA A 230 -14.50 9.70 3.49
C ALA A 230 -13.52 10.80 3.86
N ARG A 231 -13.26 10.97 5.16
CA ARG A 231 -12.20 11.84 5.67
C ARG A 231 -10.83 11.21 5.41
N ARG A 232 -9.85 12.04 5.00
CA ARG A 232 -8.46 11.62 4.74
C ARG A 232 -7.51 12.36 5.67
N PRO A 233 -6.45 11.69 6.19
CA PRO A 233 -5.45 12.34 7.03
C PRO A 233 -4.63 13.35 6.21
N LYS A 234 -4.44 14.58 6.74
CA LYS A 234 -3.56 15.59 6.10
C LYS A 234 -2.08 15.21 6.18
N ASN A 235 -1.69 14.45 7.18
CA ASN A 235 -0.36 13.88 7.31
C ASN A 235 -0.45 12.40 7.66
N SER A 236 0.16 11.56 6.83
CA SER A 236 0.22 10.12 7.08
C SER A 236 1.63 9.55 6.89
N ARG A 237 2.65 10.39 7.04
CA ARG A 237 4.05 9.99 6.89
C ARG A 237 4.45 8.96 7.94
N LEU A 238 5.08 7.87 7.50
CA LEU A 238 5.45 6.76 8.35
C LEU A 238 6.97 6.66 8.55
N ARG A 239 7.39 6.25 9.76
CA ARG A 239 8.74 5.83 10.11
C ARG A 239 8.68 4.52 10.89
N CYS A 240 9.60 3.60 10.64
CA CYS A 240 9.60 2.27 11.25
C CYS A 240 10.68 2.11 12.30
N LEU A 241 10.32 2.27 13.57
CA LEU A 241 11.26 2.05 14.69
C LEU A 241 11.69 0.58 14.80
N LEU A 242 10.82 -0.38 14.46
CA LEU A 242 11.16 -1.79 14.53
C LEU A 242 12.22 -2.17 13.48
N SER A 243 12.06 -1.68 12.22
CA SER A 243 13.08 -1.90 11.19
C SER A 243 14.45 -1.33 11.61
N GLU A 244 14.46 -0.13 12.21
CA GLU A 244 15.67 0.50 12.72
C GLU A 244 16.29 -0.33 13.87
N ALA A 245 15.48 -0.82 14.81
CA ALA A 245 15.93 -1.60 15.95
C ALA A 245 16.56 -2.95 15.56
N ILE A 246 16.10 -3.57 14.48
CA ILE A 246 16.66 -4.83 13.96
C ILE A 246 17.73 -4.63 12.86
N GLY A 247 18.17 -3.38 12.64
CA GLY A 247 19.25 -3.06 11.72
C GLY A 247 18.90 -3.23 10.24
N LEU A 248 17.62 -3.11 9.86
CA LEU A 248 17.26 -3.08 8.46
C LEU A 248 17.60 -1.71 7.85
N GLU A 249 18.37 -1.74 6.79
CA GLU A 249 18.69 -0.53 6.03
C GLU A 249 17.43 0.20 5.57
N PRO A 250 17.40 1.54 5.53
CA PRO A 250 16.30 2.28 4.97
C PRO A 250 16.00 1.84 3.53
N MET A 251 14.74 1.86 3.13
CA MET A 251 14.39 1.67 1.73
C MET A 251 14.90 2.86 0.89
N PRO A 252 15.13 2.69 -0.43
CA PRO A 252 15.60 3.78 -1.29
C PRO A 252 14.77 5.07 -1.14
N PHE A 253 15.36 6.21 -1.44
CA PHE A 253 14.66 7.49 -1.39
C PHE A 253 13.49 7.52 -2.39
N TRP A 254 12.34 8.05 -2.01
CA TRP A 254 11.13 8.00 -2.86
C TRP A 254 11.32 8.64 -4.25
N ARG A 255 12.21 9.65 -4.36
CA ARG A 255 12.52 10.25 -5.67
C ARG A 255 13.34 9.32 -6.55
N GLU A 256 14.22 8.50 -5.98
CA GLU A 256 14.94 7.45 -6.70
C GLU A 256 13.97 6.37 -7.16
N ALA A 257 13.08 5.95 -6.27
CA ALA A 257 12.01 5.02 -6.58
C ALA A 257 11.11 5.49 -7.73
N LEU A 258 10.78 6.80 -7.77
CA LEU A 258 10.02 7.38 -8.88
C LEU A 258 10.82 7.41 -10.18
N ARG A 259 12.14 7.69 -10.14
CA ARG A 259 13.01 7.58 -11.34
C ARG A 259 13.01 6.14 -11.88
N GLU A 260 13.15 5.14 -11.01
CA GLU A 260 13.09 3.73 -11.41
C GLU A 260 11.73 3.38 -12.06
N PHE A 261 10.63 3.87 -11.50
CA PHE A 261 9.30 3.66 -12.06
C PHE A 261 9.17 4.30 -13.45
N VAL A 262 9.58 5.58 -13.59
CA VAL A 262 9.53 6.31 -14.87
C VAL A 262 10.37 5.62 -15.94
N ALA A 263 11.56 5.11 -15.58
CA ALA A 263 12.43 4.42 -16.51
C ALA A 263 11.86 3.12 -17.09
N GLN A 264 10.89 2.51 -16.39
CA GLN A 264 10.19 1.29 -16.85
C GLN A 264 8.98 1.59 -17.76
N ILE A 265 8.53 2.86 -17.80
CA ILE A 265 7.39 3.25 -18.63
C ILE A 265 7.91 3.48 -20.07
N PRO A 266 7.38 2.79 -21.09
CA PRO A 266 7.81 2.98 -22.47
C PRO A 266 7.76 4.46 -22.87
N PRO A 267 8.74 4.96 -23.63
CA PRO A 267 8.68 6.33 -24.14
C PRO A 267 7.38 6.53 -24.95
N ALA A 268 6.79 7.72 -24.84
CA ALA A 268 5.63 8.07 -25.65
C ALA A 268 5.99 7.85 -27.14
N THR A 269 5.27 6.96 -27.80
CA THR A 269 5.32 6.89 -29.28
C THR A 269 4.88 8.25 -29.79
N ARG A 270 5.82 9.00 -30.38
CA ARG A 270 5.46 10.24 -31.11
C ARG A 270 4.46 9.81 -32.17
N SER A 271 3.19 10.11 -31.97
CA SER A 271 2.21 10.11 -33.04
C SER A 271 2.78 11.06 -34.11
N GLN A 272 3.15 10.52 -35.25
CA GLN A 272 3.46 11.30 -36.43
C GLN A 272 2.15 12.05 -36.76
N ALA A 273 2.10 13.29 -36.34
CA ALA A 273 1.11 14.23 -36.89
C ALA A 273 1.50 14.41 -38.35
N SER A 274 0.76 13.77 -39.22
CA SER A 274 0.71 14.03 -40.67
C SER A 274 -0.32 15.09 -40.93
#